data_77673e7c883f538d348ab168d9bf224a
#
_entry.id   77673e7c883f538d348ab168d9bf224a
#
_cell.length_a   1.000
_cell.length_b   1.000
_cell.length_c   1.000
_cell.angle_alpha   90.00
_cell.angle_beta   90.00
_cell.angle_gamma   90.00
#
_symmetry.space_group_name_H-M   'P 1'
#
loop_
_entity.id
_entity.type
_entity.pdbx_description
1 polymer ?
#
loop_
_entity_poly.entity_id
_entity_poly.type
_entity_poly.pdbx_seq_one_letter_code
_entity_poly.pdbx_strand_id
1 'polypeptide(L)'
;MEYLGGIAGSGTLVQHGKDIARATYDFEGYETKHAGITCCGEIGSSPVVLAAVFGLTDILLRTDTGNLLEIRFSGKTLKPSQDFAHVDVRGEIPGHKREWRRRPGTILAT
;
A
#
# COMPACT_ATOMS: atom_id res chain seq x y z
N MET A 1 -11.85 -2.12 16.26
CA MET A 1 -10.89 -1.67 15.24
C MET A 1 -10.67 -0.17 15.39
N GLU A 2 -9.44 0.22 15.46
CA GLU A 2 -9.06 1.62 15.62
C GLU A 2 -8.32 2.11 14.38
N TYR A 3 -8.76 3.23 13.80
CA TYR A 3 -8.05 3.86 12.69
C TYR A 3 -6.81 4.58 13.21
N LEU A 4 -5.65 4.28 12.65
CA LEU A 4 -4.39 4.87 13.10
C LEU A 4 -3.98 6.08 12.27
N GLY A 5 -4.37 6.14 11.01
CA GLY A 5 -3.97 7.19 10.09
C GLY A 5 -3.43 6.63 8.80
N GLY A 6 -2.71 7.46 8.05
CA GLY A 6 -2.19 7.10 6.75
C GLY A 6 -0.69 7.20 6.66
N ILE A 7 -0.13 6.49 5.69
CA ILE A 7 1.23 6.68 5.21
C ILE A 7 1.16 6.81 3.70
N ALA A 8 1.94 7.71 3.14
CA ALA A 8 1.95 7.95 1.70
C ALA A 8 3.35 8.33 1.27
N GLY A 9 3.66 8.06 0.02
CA GLY A 9 4.96 8.40 -0.54
C GLY A 9 5.19 7.72 -1.86
N SER A 10 6.47 7.50 -2.18
CA SER A 10 6.90 6.85 -3.40
C SER A 10 7.85 5.72 -3.08
N GLY A 11 7.95 4.81 -4.03
CA GLY A 11 8.85 3.68 -3.89
C GLY A 11 9.05 2.97 -5.22
N THR A 12 9.62 1.79 -5.14
CA THR A 12 9.91 0.95 -6.30
C THR A 12 9.23 -0.40 -6.12
N LEU A 13 8.48 -0.82 -7.13
CA LEU A 13 7.93 -2.18 -7.16
C LEU A 13 9.05 -3.14 -7.51
N VAL A 14 9.11 -4.24 -6.75
CA VAL A 14 10.19 -5.23 -6.85
C VAL A 14 9.58 -6.61 -6.98
N GLN A 15 10.15 -7.43 -7.86
CA GLN A 15 9.77 -8.84 -8.00
C GLN A 15 11.05 -9.67 -8.13
N HIS A 16 11.17 -10.69 -7.27
CA HIS A 16 12.32 -11.60 -7.26
C HIS A 16 13.66 -10.85 -7.20
N GLY A 17 13.71 -9.78 -6.39
CA GLY A 17 14.92 -8.98 -6.22
C GLY A 17 15.19 -7.99 -7.34
N LYS A 18 14.33 -7.91 -8.36
CA LYS A 18 14.51 -7.00 -9.49
C LYS A 18 13.55 -5.84 -9.40
N ASP A 19 14.05 -4.64 -9.63
CA ASP A 19 13.24 -3.44 -9.71
C ASP A 19 12.40 -3.48 -10.99
N ILE A 20 11.09 -3.29 -10.84
CA ILE A 20 10.16 -3.31 -11.97
C ILE A 20 9.89 -1.89 -12.45
N ALA A 21 9.44 -1.01 -11.54
CA ALA A 21 9.03 0.33 -11.89
C ALA A 21 8.82 1.17 -10.64
N ARG A 22 8.76 2.47 -10.81
CA ARG A 22 8.40 3.40 -9.74
C ARG A 22 6.90 3.37 -9.51
N ALA A 23 6.51 3.61 -8.27
CA ALA A 23 5.11 3.66 -7.89
C ALA A 23 4.93 4.66 -6.75
N THR A 24 3.72 5.18 -6.65
CA THR A 24 3.31 5.95 -5.48
C THR A 24 2.44 5.05 -4.61
N TYR A 25 2.33 5.38 -3.34
CA TYR A 25 1.48 4.63 -2.45
C TYR A 25 0.75 5.56 -1.49
N ASP A 26 -0.42 5.10 -1.06
CA ASP A 26 -1.28 5.83 -0.15
C ASP A 26 -2.05 4.78 0.65
N PHE A 27 -1.58 4.50 1.86
CA PHE A 27 -2.09 3.42 2.68
C PHE A 27 -2.66 3.93 3.98
N GLU A 28 -3.62 3.18 4.53
CA GLU A 28 -4.22 3.46 5.80
C GLU A 28 -4.03 2.28 6.74
N GLY A 29 -3.82 2.58 8.02
CA GLY A 29 -3.58 1.59 9.04
C GLY A 29 -4.70 1.53 10.05
N TYR A 30 -5.00 0.31 10.49
CA TYR A 30 -6.02 0.04 11.51
C TYR A 30 -5.45 -0.93 12.52
N GLU A 31 -5.75 -0.71 13.78
CA GLU A 31 -5.38 -1.64 14.84
C GLU A 31 -6.59 -2.46 15.25
N THR A 32 -6.43 -3.77 15.29
CA THR A 32 -7.47 -4.69 15.72
C THR A 32 -6.97 -5.48 16.94
N LYS A 33 -7.90 -5.95 17.78
CA LYS A 33 -7.54 -6.67 19.01
C LYS A 33 -6.78 -7.97 18.77
N HIS A 34 -7.09 -8.65 17.68
CA HIS A 34 -6.54 -9.99 17.44
C HIS A 34 -5.49 -10.04 16.35
N ALA A 35 -5.55 -9.15 15.38
CA ALA A 35 -4.67 -9.18 14.24
C ALA A 35 -3.54 -8.13 14.30
N GLY A 36 -3.52 -7.30 15.34
CA GLY A 36 -2.54 -6.22 15.42
C GLY A 36 -2.86 -5.13 14.43
N ILE A 37 -1.83 -4.59 13.78
CA ILE A 37 -2.01 -3.52 12.80
C ILE A 37 -2.21 -4.12 11.43
N THR A 38 -3.29 -3.70 10.76
CA THR A 38 -3.57 -4.04 9.36
C THR A 38 -3.40 -2.79 8.51
N CYS A 39 -3.01 -2.98 7.26
CA CYS A 39 -2.72 -1.89 6.35
C CYS A 39 -3.27 -2.19 4.96
N CYS A 40 -3.90 -1.21 4.35
CA CYS A 40 -4.44 -1.35 3.01
C CYS A 40 -4.55 0.04 2.36
N GLY A 41 -4.73 0.07 1.05
CA GLY A 41 -4.91 1.32 0.34
C GLY A 41 -4.66 1.16 -1.14
N GLU A 42 -3.96 2.12 -1.73
CA GLU A 42 -3.76 2.16 -3.17
C GLU A 42 -2.29 2.31 -3.52
N ILE A 43 -1.90 1.65 -4.61
CA ILE A 43 -0.65 1.98 -5.30
C ILE A 43 -1.00 2.63 -6.63
N GLY A 44 -0.15 3.57 -7.04
CA GLY A 44 -0.29 4.26 -8.32
C GLY A 44 0.94 4.03 -9.18
N SER A 45 0.71 3.77 -10.47
CA SER A 45 1.77 3.63 -11.46
C SER A 45 1.13 3.73 -12.84
N SER A 46 1.93 3.64 -13.90
CA SER A 46 1.36 3.68 -15.24
C SER A 46 0.42 2.49 -15.47
N PRO A 47 -0.60 2.64 -16.31
CA PRO A 47 -1.50 1.52 -16.62
C PRO A 47 -0.79 0.28 -17.15
N VAL A 48 0.29 0.48 -17.91
CA VAL A 48 1.08 -0.65 -18.45
C VAL A 48 1.75 -1.43 -17.32
N VAL A 49 2.33 -0.71 -16.35
CA VAL A 49 2.97 -1.34 -15.19
C VAL A 49 1.94 -2.09 -14.35
N LEU A 50 0.80 -1.45 -14.05
CA LEU A 50 -0.23 -2.08 -13.25
C LEU A 50 -0.77 -3.33 -13.93
N ALA A 51 -0.98 -3.29 -15.24
CA ALA A 51 -1.44 -4.46 -15.99
C ALA A 51 -0.44 -5.63 -15.88
N ALA A 52 0.86 -5.32 -15.84
CA ALA A 52 1.89 -6.35 -15.75
C ALA A 52 1.97 -7.00 -14.38
N VAL A 53 1.66 -6.26 -13.30
CA VAL A 53 1.83 -6.78 -11.93
C VAL A 53 0.52 -7.20 -11.28
N PHE A 54 -0.61 -6.79 -11.82
CA PHE A 54 -1.91 -7.04 -11.20
C PHE A 54 -2.17 -8.53 -11.02
N GLY A 55 -2.57 -8.89 -9.80
CA GLY A 55 -2.86 -10.29 -9.46
C GLY A 55 -1.65 -11.12 -9.08
N LEU A 56 -0.42 -10.62 -9.26
CA LEU A 56 0.76 -11.34 -8.82
C LEU A 56 0.85 -11.32 -7.29
N THR A 57 1.36 -12.40 -6.71
CA THR A 57 1.42 -12.57 -5.25
C THR A 57 2.81 -12.36 -4.68
N ASP A 58 3.80 -12.09 -5.52
CA ASP A 58 5.20 -11.95 -5.14
C ASP A 58 5.75 -10.55 -5.37
N ILE A 59 4.88 -9.54 -5.33
CA ILE A 59 5.26 -8.15 -5.53
C ILE A 59 5.56 -7.50 -4.20
N LEU A 60 6.70 -6.81 -4.14
CA LEU A 60 7.10 -6.01 -2.99
C LEU A 60 7.16 -4.55 -3.39
N LEU A 61 6.94 -3.67 -2.42
CA LEU A 61 7.15 -2.24 -2.58
C LEU A 61 8.27 -1.83 -1.64
N ARG A 62 9.39 -1.38 -2.22
CA ARG A 62 10.47 -0.80 -1.43
C ARG A 62 10.25 0.69 -1.39
N THR A 63 9.86 1.21 -0.23
CA THR A 63 9.60 2.64 -0.07
C THR A 63 10.89 3.44 -0.13
N ASP A 64 10.81 4.71 -0.51
CA ASP A 64 11.99 5.58 -0.54
C ASP A 64 12.55 5.85 0.85
N THR A 65 11.77 5.56 1.89
CA THR A 65 12.24 5.64 3.28
C THR A 65 12.94 4.36 3.75
N GLY A 66 13.01 3.33 2.90
CA GLY A 66 13.78 2.13 3.18
C GLY A 66 13.00 0.93 3.69
N ASN A 67 11.68 1.01 3.76
CA ASN A 67 10.86 -0.10 4.22
C ASN A 67 10.49 -1.02 3.07
N LEU A 68 10.36 -2.30 3.36
CA LEU A 68 9.99 -3.30 2.38
C LEU A 68 8.59 -3.82 2.72
N LEU A 69 7.64 -3.57 1.84
CA LEU A 69 6.24 -3.92 2.04
C LEU A 69 5.81 -5.00 1.06
N GLU A 70 4.99 -5.94 1.54
CA GLU A 70 4.41 -6.97 0.71
C GLU A 70 3.08 -6.48 0.18
N ILE A 71 2.87 -6.56 -1.12
CA ILE A 71 1.68 -6.03 -1.79
C ILE A 71 0.82 -7.17 -2.31
N ARG A 72 -0.44 -7.17 -1.93
CA ARG A 72 -1.45 -8.11 -2.43
C ARG A 72 -2.60 -7.34 -3.03
N PHE A 73 -2.88 -7.58 -4.30
CA PHE A 73 -3.99 -6.91 -4.97
C PHE A 73 -5.31 -7.44 -4.42
N SER A 74 -6.18 -6.53 -3.98
CA SER A 74 -7.46 -6.88 -3.37
C SER A 74 -8.62 -6.80 -4.35
N GLY A 75 -8.44 -6.13 -5.50
CA GLY A 75 -9.46 -6.06 -6.54
C GLY A 75 -9.46 -7.31 -7.41
N LYS A 76 -10.58 -7.57 -8.07
CA LYS A 76 -10.73 -8.72 -8.97
C LYS A 76 -10.38 -8.37 -10.41
N THR A 77 -10.53 -7.12 -10.79
CA THR A 77 -10.31 -6.67 -12.18
C THR A 77 -9.58 -5.36 -12.19
N LEU A 78 -8.84 -5.13 -13.26
CA LEU A 78 -8.16 -3.86 -13.51
C LEU A 78 -8.58 -3.36 -14.87
N LYS A 79 -9.06 -2.11 -14.93
CA LYS A 79 -9.43 -1.50 -16.20
C LYS A 79 -8.17 -1.10 -16.97
N PRO A 80 -8.18 -1.19 -18.33
CA PRO A 80 -6.97 -0.91 -19.12
C PRO A 80 -6.35 0.47 -18.92
N SER A 81 -7.15 1.48 -18.60
CA SER A 81 -6.66 2.85 -18.41
C SER A 81 -6.44 3.22 -16.95
N GLN A 82 -6.59 2.26 -16.05
CA GLN A 82 -6.50 2.53 -14.62
C GLN A 82 -5.04 2.70 -14.20
N ASP A 83 -4.77 3.78 -13.46
CA ASP A 83 -3.42 4.11 -13.01
C ASP A 83 -3.25 3.94 -11.49
N PHE A 84 -4.20 3.28 -10.86
CA PHE A 84 -4.12 2.92 -9.46
C PHE A 84 -4.76 1.54 -9.22
N ALA A 85 -4.38 0.89 -8.14
CA ALA A 85 -4.99 -0.39 -7.75
C ALA A 85 -5.06 -0.49 -6.23
N HIS A 86 -6.11 -1.12 -5.75
CA HIS A 86 -6.28 -1.39 -4.31
C HIS A 86 -5.46 -2.59 -3.89
N VAL A 87 -4.79 -2.45 -2.75
CA VAL A 87 -3.91 -3.51 -2.23
C VAL A 87 -4.07 -3.67 -0.73
N ASP A 88 -3.82 -4.88 -0.27
CA ASP A 88 -3.55 -5.17 1.13
C ASP A 88 -2.04 -5.19 1.31
N VAL A 89 -1.57 -4.70 2.45
CA VAL A 89 -0.15 -4.47 2.70
C VAL A 89 0.29 -5.18 3.95
N ARG A 90 1.43 -5.85 3.87
CA ARG A 90 2.09 -6.52 5.00
C ARG A 90 3.58 -6.20 4.98
N GLY A 91 4.31 -6.77 5.92
CA GLY A 91 5.76 -6.61 5.98
C GLY A 91 6.14 -5.51 6.95
N GLU A 92 7.04 -4.64 6.53
CA GLU A 92 7.61 -3.62 7.41
C GLU A 92 6.71 -2.39 7.54
N ILE A 93 5.46 -2.60 7.91
CA ILE A 93 4.53 -1.49 8.18
C ILE A 93 4.84 -0.88 9.56
N PRO A 94 4.52 0.41 9.77
CA PRO A 94 4.78 1.05 11.07
C PRO A 94 4.08 0.32 12.21
N GLY A 95 4.82 0.00 13.26
CA GLY A 95 4.32 -0.72 14.42
C GLY A 95 3.83 0.15 15.56
N HIS A 96 4.03 1.46 15.46
CA HIS A 96 3.63 2.40 16.51
C HIS A 96 2.62 3.40 15.97
N LYS A 97 1.61 3.72 16.80
CA LYS A 97 0.55 4.64 16.40
C LYS A 97 1.07 6.00 15.93
N ARG A 98 2.15 6.50 16.53
CA ARG A 98 2.68 7.82 16.19
C ARG A 98 3.34 7.87 14.81
N GLU A 99 3.63 6.75 14.19
CA GLU A 99 4.19 6.70 12.85
C GLU A 99 3.12 6.89 11.77
N TRP A 100 1.85 6.79 12.14
CA TRP A 100 0.73 6.97 11.24
C TRP A 100 0.22 8.40 11.35
N ARG A 101 0.03 9.05 10.23
CA ARG A 101 -0.43 10.44 10.21
C ARG A 101 -1.93 10.50 10.02
N ARG A 102 -2.62 11.27 10.87
CA ARG A 102 -4.03 11.53 10.68
C ARG A 102 -4.23 12.38 9.44
N ARG A 103 -5.21 12.00 8.64
CA ARG A 103 -5.58 12.78 7.47
C ARG A 103 -6.63 13.79 7.85
N PRO A 104 -6.60 15.00 7.23
CA PRO A 104 -7.57 16.05 7.59
C PRO A 104 -9.01 15.61 7.51
N GLY A 105 -9.40 14.86 6.48
CA GLY A 105 -10.77 14.39 6.33
C GLY A 105 -11.21 13.37 7.36
N THR A 106 -10.28 12.67 8.01
CA THR A 106 -10.59 11.63 8.98
C THR A 106 -11.16 12.20 10.27
N ILE A 107 -10.67 13.37 10.67
CA ILE A 107 -11.12 14.01 11.90
C ILE A 107 -12.59 14.40 11.82
N LEU A 108 -13.04 14.75 10.64
CA LEU A 108 -14.43 15.20 10.43
C LEU A 108 -15.43 14.06 10.44
N ALA A 109 -14.94 12.84 10.35
CA ALA A 109 -15.80 11.67 10.36
C ALA A 109 -16.27 11.28 11.77
N THR A 110 -15.73 11.89 12.77
CA THR A 110 -16.07 11.60 14.17
C THR A 110 -17.18 12.48 14.70
#